data_9479da63c04765f86940fc529cbeb3c0
#
_entry.id   9479da63c04765f86940fc529cbeb3c0
#
_cell.length_a   1.000
_cell.length_b   1.000
_cell.length_c   1.000
_cell.angle_alpha   90.00
_cell.angle_beta   90.00
_cell.angle_gamma   90.00
#
_symmetry.space_group_name_H-M   'P 1'
#
loop_
_entity.id
_entity.type
_entity.pdbx_description
1 polymer ?
#
loop_
_entity_poly.entity_id
_entity_poly.type
_entity_poly.pdbx_seq_one_letter_code
_entity_poly.pdbx_strand_id
1 'polypeptide(L)'
;MVLVPEPSARDLAAPAKRRLSFSAETGRMAQTEAPDDEGQVIAVARSRGGIGATMLAVNLAHQLSAQGAKKGQAPRRVGLIDLDLQFGMVAGFLDLEPSPALYDMARSGAMPDETFLDQSLQYSKDGLEVLCAPAAFAPLGALGADQVTELITLMQARCDYVIVDLPHALIDWVSPVLARASLLYLVTDLAVPSLQQARRLIDAYREENLALEIEVVVNHQSRPLMRSRLQQEAAKALDRDLSHWLPDDPRAAREAADRGVPLARIGRRSALSKAIAGLAKGRLAQSAARSN
;
A
#
# COMPACT_ATOMS: atom_id res chain seq x y z
N MET A 1 -36.88 -31.66 -26.51
CA MET A 1 -35.75 -32.33 -25.84
C MET A 1 -34.56 -32.17 -26.76
N VAL A 2 -33.77 -31.12 -26.61
CA VAL A 2 -32.60 -30.82 -27.45
C VAL A 2 -31.41 -31.47 -26.75
N LEU A 3 -30.80 -32.45 -27.40
CA LEU A 3 -29.57 -33.08 -26.94
C LEU A 3 -28.40 -32.10 -27.15
N VAL A 4 -27.78 -31.66 -26.05
CA VAL A 4 -26.50 -30.94 -26.09
C VAL A 4 -25.39 -31.99 -26.18
N PRO A 5 -24.49 -31.92 -27.18
CA PRO A 5 -23.40 -32.88 -27.29
C PRO A 5 -22.39 -32.70 -26.15
N GLU A 6 -21.90 -33.81 -25.62
CA GLU A 6 -20.83 -33.80 -24.60
C GLU A 6 -19.52 -33.27 -25.22
N PRO A 7 -18.74 -32.45 -24.49
CA PRO A 7 -17.46 -31.96 -24.95
C PRO A 7 -16.45 -33.11 -25.09
N SER A 8 -15.74 -33.15 -26.21
CA SER A 8 -14.73 -34.18 -26.49
C SER A 8 -13.47 -33.97 -25.64
N ALA A 9 -12.75 -35.05 -25.36
CA ALA A 9 -11.50 -35.04 -24.60
C ALA A 9 -10.37 -34.15 -25.18
N ARG A 10 -10.58 -33.52 -26.35
CA ARG A 10 -9.66 -32.53 -26.95
C ARG A 10 -9.87 -31.10 -26.47
N ASP A 11 -10.99 -30.80 -25.80
CA ASP A 11 -11.32 -29.47 -25.26
C ASP A 11 -10.73 -29.22 -23.87
N LEU A 12 -10.06 -30.21 -23.31
CA LEU A 12 -9.32 -30.12 -22.02
C LEU A 12 -7.82 -29.88 -22.22
N ALA A 13 -7.41 -29.31 -23.32
CA ALA A 13 -6.04 -28.80 -23.47
C ALA A 13 -5.81 -27.72 -22.40
N ALA A 14 -4.81 -27.96 -21.56
CA ALA A 14 -4.38 -27.01 -20.53
C ALA A 14 -4.27 -25.60 -21.12
N PRO A 15 -4.78 -24.56 -20.43
CA PRO A 15 -4.66 -23.21 -20.95
C PRO A 15 -3.17 -22.92 -21.16
N ALA A 16 -2.83 -22.57 -22.39
CA ALA A 16 -1.51 -22.07 -22.73
C ALA A 16 -1.17 -20.99 -21.68
N LYS A 17 0.01 -21.09 -21.08
CA LYS A 17 0.58 -20.08 -20.19
C LYS A 17 0.56 -18.75 -20.93
N ARG A 18 -0.53 -18.03 -20.83
CA ARG A 18 -0.62 -16.65 -21.28
C ARG A 18 0.30 -15.90 -20.33
N ARG A 19 1.53 -15.67 -20.75
CA ARG A 19 2.36 -14.66 -20.13
C ARG A 19 1.52 -13.39 -20.16
N LEU A 20 1.20 -12.85 -18.99
CA LEU A 20 0.79 -11.47 -18.87
C LEU A 20 2.00 -10.67 -19.34
N SER A 21 2.07 -10.40 -20.63
CA SER A 21 3.01 -9.43 -21.16
C SER A 21 2.42 -8.07 -20.80
N PHE A 22 2.79 -7.52 -19.67
CA PHE A 22 2.84 -6.08 -19.51
C PHE A 22 3.68 -5.57 -20.68
N SER A 23 3.20 -4.56 -21.38
CA SER A 23 3.74 -4.09 -22.65
C SER A 23 5.26 -3.96 -22.57
N ALA A 24 5.96 -4.76 -23.37
CA ALA A 24 7.43 -4.85 -23.41
C ALA A 24 8.08 -3.63 -24.09
N GLU A 25 7.49 -2.45 -24.01
CA GLU A 25 8.00 -1.21 -24.60
C GLU A 25 8.43 -0.14 -23.61
N THR A 26 8.34 -0.40 -22.30
CA THR A 26 9.04 0.47 -21.35
C THR A 26 10.49 0.02 -21.29
N GLY A 27 11.34 0.75 -22.03
CA GLY A 27 12.79 0.59 -21.97
C GLY A 27 13.21 0.57 -20.50
N ARG A 28 14.22 -0.26 -20.16
CA ARG A 28 14.89 -0.27 -18.88
C ARG A 28 15.11 1.17 -18.42
N MET A 29 14.19 1.68 -17.59
CA MET A 29 14.45 2.91 -16.89
C MET A 29 15.59 2.60 -15.93
N ALA A 30 16.75 3.19 -16.19
CA ALA A 30 17.84 3.22 -15.25
C ALA A 30 17.26 3.76 -13.93
N GLN A 31 17.56 3.07 -12.84
CA GLN A 31 17.28 3.57 -11.49
C GLN A 31 17.97 4.93 -11.38
N THR A 32 17.21 5.99 -11.48
CA THR A 32 17.64 7.27 -10.97
C THR A 32 17.45 7.12 -9.46
N GLU A 33 18.56 7.00 -8.73
CA GLU A 33 18.53 7.24 -7.28
C GLU A 33 17.76 8.55 -7.10
N ALA A 34 16.64 8.51 -6.39
CA ALA A 34 15.89 9.72 -6.11
C ALA A 34 16.85 10.75 -5.47
N PRO A 35 16.85 12.00 -5.90
CA PRO A 35 17.65 13.02 -5.27
C PRO A 35 17.40 13.00 -3.76
N ASP A 36 18.45 13.28 -2.94
CA ASP A 36 18.38 13.24 -1.48
C ASP A 36 17.29 14.17 -0.88
N ASP A 37 16.68 15.02 -1.69
CA ASP A 37 15.63 15.98 -1.33
C ASP A 37 14.20 15.52 -1.67
N GLU A 38 13.99 14.38 -2.36
CA GLU A 38 12.65 13.89 -2.69
C GLU A 38 12.07 13.01 -1.57
N GLY A 39 10.77 13.17 -1.32
CA GLY A 39 10.03 12.38 -0.34
C GLY A 39 10.06 10.87 -0.63
N GLN A 40 10.13 10.08 0.42
CA GLN A 40 10.21 8.61 0.30
C GLN A 40 8.84 7.99 0.07
N VAL A 41 8.69 7.19 -0.98
CA VAL A 41 7.45 6.47 -1.28
C VAL A 41 7.45 5.12 -0.57
N ILE A 42 6.39 4.83 0.17
CA ILE A 42 6.12 3.54 0.81
C ILE A 42 4.78 3.02 0.31
N ALA A 43 4.80 1.93 -0.43
CA ALA A 43 3.58 1.26 -0.87
C ALA A 43 3.07 0.29 0.20
N VAL A 44 1.75 0.17 0.33
CA VAL A 44 1.09 -0.81 1.19
C VAL A 44 0.18 -1.66 0.34
N ALA A 45 0.48 -2.95 0.27
CA ALA A 45 -0.28 -3.94 -0.49
C ALA A 45 -0.91 -4.99 0.42
N ARG A 46 -1.88 -5.74 -0.11
CA ARG A 46 -2.65 -6.74 0.63
C ARG A 46 -2.67 -8.08 -0.08
N SER A 47 -2.50 -9.17 0.67
CA SER A 47 -2.64 -10.53 0.13
C SER A 47 -4.09 -10.92 -0.15
N ARG A 48 -5.04 -10.28 0.55
CA ARG A 48 -6.50 -10.44 0.38
C ARG A 48 -7.26 -9.25 0.91
N GLY A 49 -8.52 -9.11 0.50
CA GLY A 49 -9.42 -8.11 1.07
C GLY A 49 -9.63 -8.31 2.58
N GLY A 50 -9.81 -7.21 3.30
CA GLY A 50 -10.07 -7.22 4.74
C GLY A 50 -8.90 -7.60 5.65
N ILE A 51 -7.68 -7.74 5.11
CA ILE A 51 -6.49 -8.10 5.90
C ILE A 51 -5.89 -6.95 6.72
N GLY A 52 -6.42 -5.73 6.58
CA GLY A 52 -5.99 -4.57 7.37
C GLY A 52 -4.88 -3.72 6.75
N ALA A 53 -4.67 -3.79 5.44
CA ALA A 53 -3.66 -2.98 4.75
C ALA A 53 -3.94 -1.48 4.84
N THR A 54 -5.16 -1.05 4.52
CA THR A 54 -5.58 0.36 4.66
C THR A 54 -5.43 0.87 6.10
N MET A 55 -5.80 0.05 7.09
CA MET A 55 -5.60 0.36 8.50
C MET A 55 -4.10 0.56 8.82
N LEU A 56 -3.23 -0.29 8.26
CA LEU A 56 -1.79 -0.11 8.39
C LEU A 56 -1.33 1.17 7.70
N ALA A 57 -1.74 1.44 6.45
CA ALA A 57 -1.35 2.62 5.68
C ALA A 57 -1.66 3.93 6.43
N VAL A 58 -2.91 4.08 6.92
CA VAL A 58 -3.36 5.24 7.68
C VAL A 58 -2.56 5.41 8.97
N ASN A 59 -2.37 4.34 9.73
CA ASN A 59 -1.70 4.43 11.02
C ASN A 59 -0.19 4.57 10.90
N LEU A 60 0.42 4.03 9.84
CA LEU A 60 1.83 4.23 9.51
C LEU A 60 2.08 5.70 9.14
N ALA A 61 1.25 6.28 8.26
CA ALA A 61 1.32 7.70 7.90
C ALA A 61 1.22 8.60 9.14
N HIS A 62 0.24 8.34 10.01
CA HIS A 62 0.09 9.07 11.28
C HIS A 62 1.32 8.94 12.17
N GLN A 63 1.89 7.74 12.32
CA GLN A 63 3.06 7.52 13.16
C GLN A 63 4.33 8.17 12.59
N LEU A 64 4.52 8.18 11.28
CA LEU A 64 5.63 8.85 10.62
C LEU A 64 5.57 10.37 10.85
N SER A 65 4.38 10.97 10.73
CA SER A 65 4.17 12.39 11.04
C SER A 65 4.41 12.68 12.52
N ALA A 66 3.79 11.92 13.42
CA ALA A 66 3.85 12.18 14.88
C ALA A 66 5.25 11.95 15.48
N GLN A 67 6.02 10.96 14.99
CA GLN A 67 7.36 10.66 15.52
C GLN A 67 8.46 11.50 14.85
N GLY A 68 8.15 12.16 13.74
CA GLY A 68 9.10 12.99 13.01
C GLY A 68 9.48 14.28 13.73
N ALA A 69 8.63 14.77 14.62
CA ALA A 69 8.88 16.01 15.37
C ALA A 69 9.81 15.75 16.56
N LYS A 70 11.11 15.91 16.37
CA LYS A 70 12.05 16.10 17.50
C LYS A 70 11.89 17.52 18.02
N LYS A 71 12.15 17.74 19.35
CA LYS A 71 12.14 19.09 19.92
C LYS A 71 12.96 20.05 19.07
N GLY A 72 12.31 21.06 18.49
CA GLY A 72 12.94 22.11 17.68
C GLY A 72 13.02 21.83 16.18
N GLN A 73 12.48 20.70 15.67
CA GLN A 73 12.33 20.43 14.24
C GLN A 73 10.86 20.55 13.83
N ALA A 74 10.60 20.99 12.61
CA ALA A 74 9.26 20.99 12.03
C ALA A 74 8.70 19.56 11.96
N PRO A 75 7.37 19.37 12.11
CA PRO A 75 6.73 18.09 11.85
C PRO A 75 7.02 17.63 10.41
N ARG A 76 7.20 16.32 10.22
CA ARG A 76 7.32 15.78 8.87
C ARG A 76 6.01 15.92 8.12
N ARG A 77 6.13 16.32 6.87
CA ARG A 77 5.00 16.33 5.93
C ARG A 77 4.81 14.91 5.41
N VAL A 78 3.63 14.36 5.60
CA VAL A 78 3.30 13.00 5.18
C VAL A 78 2.05 13.02 4.33
N GLY A 79 2.20 12.56 3.09
CA GLY A 79 1.10 12.35 2.16
C GLY A 79 0.57 10.91 2.24
N LEU A 80 -0.72 10.74 2.00
CA LEU A 80 -1.38 9.45 1.91
C LEU A 80 -2.29 9.45 0.68
N ILE A 81 -2.05 8.50 -0.24
CA ILE A 81 -2.81 8.37 -1.47
C ILE A 81 -3.60 7.06 -1.42
N ASP A 82 -4.93 7.13 -1.56
CA ASP A 82 -5.80 5.99 -1.69
C ASP A 82 -6.05 5.69 -3.18
N LEU A 83 -5.32 4.72 -3.74
CA LEU A 83 -5.47 4.32 -5.13
C LEU A 83 -6.49 3.18 -5.33
N ASP A 84 -7.19 2.75 -4.28
CA ASP A 84 -8.26 1.77 -4.43
C ASP A 84 -9.57 2.46 -4.82
N LEU A 85 -9.74 2.77 -6.10
CA LEU A 85 -10.92 3.45 -6.65
C LEU A 85 -12.24 2.67 -6.46
N GLN A 86 -12.18 1.42 -6.01
CA GLN A 86 -13.38 0.59 -5.81
C GLN A 86 -13.74 0.41 -4.35
N PHE A 87 -12.76 0.19 -3.51
CA PHE A 87 -12.97 -0.15 -2.10
C PHE A 87 -12.11 0.71 -1.16
N GLY A 88 -11.63 1.86 -1.65
CA GLY A 88 -10.83 2.79 -0.85
C GLY A 88 -11.58 3.28 0.37
N MET A 89 -10.93 3.25 1.51
CA MET A 89 -11.53 3.56 2.81
C MET A 89 -10.66 4.51 3.65
N VAL A 90 -9.59 5.06 3.08
CA VAL A 90 -8.73 6.01 3.80
C VAL A 90 -9.52 7.18 4.35
N ALA A 91 -10.44 7.74 3.55
CA ALA A 91 -11.33 8.82 3.98
C ALA A 91 -12.09 8.45 5.27
N GLY A 92 -12.74 7.28 5.29
CA GLY A 92 -13.50 6.80 6.44
C GLY A 92 -12.63 6.59 7.70
N PHE A 93 -11.39 6.12 7.54
CA PHE A 93 -10.45 5.95 8.67
C PHE A 93 -9.94 7.27 9.26
N LEU A 94 -10.13 8.40 8.58
CA LEU A 94 -9.62 9.72 8.99
C LEU A 94 -10.72 10.77 9.18
N ASP A 95 -12.00 10.36 9.12
CA ASP A 95 -13.17 11.27 9.21
C ASP A 95 -13.07 12.38 8.15
N LEU A 96 -12.72 11.98 6.91
CA LEU A 96 -12.66 12.82 5.71
C LEU A 96 -13.77 12.40 4.73
N GLU A 97 -14.07 13.30 3.79
CA GLU A 97 -15.03 12.99 2.73
C GLU A 97 -14.35 12.26 1.56
N PRO A 98 -14.97 11.21 0.99
CA PRO A 98 -14.51 10.65 -0.27
C PRO A 98 -14.46 11.71 -1.36
N SER A 99 -13.45 11.68 -2.23
CA SER A 99 -13.26 12.71 -3.27
C SER A 99 -13.35 12.11 -4.67
N PRO A 100 -14.14 12.70 -5.60
CA PRO A 100 -14.18 12.26 -6.98
C PRO A 100 -12.93 12.65 -7.78
N ALA A 101 -12.03 13.47 -7.23
CA ALA A 101 -10.94 14.11 -7.95
C ALA A 101 -10.07 13.12 -8.75
N LEU A 102 -9.63 12.00 -8.14
CA LEU A 102 -8.86 10.97 -8.84
C LEU A 102 -9.62 10.37 -10.03
N TYR A 103 -10.89 10.09 -9.85
CA TYR A 103 -11.70 9.50 -10.92
C TYR A 103 -12.02 10.51 -12.02
N ASP A 104 -12.30 11.76 -11.68
CA ASP A 104 -12.58 12.82 -12.65
C ASP A 104 -11.31 13.16 -13.46
N MET A 105 -10.14 13.20 -12.83
CA MET A 105 -8.85 13.30 -13.49
C MET A 105 -8.63 12.13 -14.46
N ALA A 106 -8.84 10.90 -13.99
CA ALA A 106 -8.67 9.70 -14.82
C ALA A 106 -9.60 9.73 -16.03
N ARG A 107 -10.88 10.07 -15.83
CA ARG A 107 -11.90 10.10 -16.88
C ARG A 107 -11.68 11.21 -17.90
N SER A 108 -11.16 12.36 -17.48
CA SER A 108 -10.86 13.47 -18.39
C SER A 108 -9.58 13.26 -19.18
N GLY A 109 -8.71 12.33 -18.76
CA GLY A 109 -7.36 12.16 -19.31
C GLY A 109 -6.40 13.30 -18.96
N ALA A 110 -6.80 14.19 -18.04
CA ALA A 110 -5.96 15.29 -17.60
C ALA A 110 -4.76 14.77 -16.80
N MET A 111 -3.61 15.42 -16.97
CA MET A 111 -2.46 15.17 -16.10
C MET A 111 -2.60 15.97 -14.81
N PRO A 112 -2.25 15.41 -13.65
CA PRO A 112 -2.24 16.17 -12.41
C PRO A 112 -1.14 17.24 -12.44
N ASP A 113 -1.40 18.34 -11.76
CA ASP A 113 -0.46 19.43 -11.52
C ASP A 113 -0.59 19.93 -10.07
N GLU A 114 0.19 20.91 -9.67
CA GLU A 114 0.12 21.52 -8.34
C GLU A 114 -1.27 22.06 -8.03
N THR A 115 -1.97 22.63 -9.02
CA THR A 115 -3.34 23.15 -8.85
C THR A 115 -4.31 22.01 -8.55
N PHE A 116 -4.15 20.86 -9.25
CA PHE A 116 -4.94 19.67 -8.97
C PHE A 116 -4.72 19.20 -7.52
N LEU A 117 -3.47 19.12 -7.05
CA LEU A 117 -3.19 18.73 -5.66
C LEU A 117 -3.81 19.70 -4.66
N ASP A 118 -3.64 21.00 -4.85
CA ASP A 118 -4.17 22.03 -3.94
C ASP A 118 -5.70 21.99 -3.82
N GLN A 119 -6.39 21.58 -4.89
CA GLN A 119 -7.84 21.47 -4.90
C GLN A 119 -8.37 20.12 -4.41
N SER A 120 -7.55 19.07 -4.49
CA SER A 120 -7.99 17.68 -4.26
C SER A 120 -7.54 17.12 -2.91
N LEU A 121 -6.44 17.63 -2.35
CA LEU A 121 -5.93 17.19 -1.06
C LEU A 121 -6.84 17.65 0.07
N GLN A 122 -7.09 16.72 0.97
CA GLN A 122 -7.74 16.98 2.23
C GLN A 122 -6.73 16.84 3.38
N TYR A 123 -6.96 17.54 4.46
CA TYR A 123 -6.08 17.51 5.63
C TYR A 123 -6.77 16.80 6.77
N SER A 124 -6.15 15.73 7.27
CA SER A 124 -6.64 15.08 8.48
C SER A 124 -6.46 16.00 9.71
N LYS A 125 -7.15 15.68 10.80
CA LYS A 125 -7.01 16.42 12.08
C LYS A 125 -5.57 16.42 12.65
N ASP A 126 -4.74 15.50 12.17
CA ASP A 126 -3.33 15.36 12.57
C ASP A 126 -2.35 15.91 11.52
N GLY A 127 -2.88 16.59 10.49
CA GLY A 127 -2.07 17.28 9.47
C GLY A 127 -1.52 16.38 8.35
N LEU A 128 -2.07 15.17 8.16
CA LEU A 128 -1.76 14.35 6.98
C LEU A 128 -2.39 14.98 5.73
N GLU A 129 -1.64 15.00 4.65
CA GLU A 129 -2.11 15.42 3.32
C GLU A 129 -2.69 14.18 2.61
N VAL A 130 -4.00 14.14 2.40
CA VAL A 130 -4.70 12.92 1.97
C VAL A 130 -5.38 13.12 0.63
N LEU A 131 -5.05 12.29 -0.34
CA LEU A 131 -5.79 12.16 -1.58
C LEU A 131 -6.72 10.96 -1.48
N CYS A 132 -8.01 11.25 -1.33
CA CYS A 132 -9.02 10.24 -1.04
C CYS A 132 -9.55 9.57 -2.32
N ALA A 133 -9.91 8.28 -2.22
CA ALA A 133 -10.66 7.57 -3.26
C ALA A 133 -12.10 8.10 -3.37
N PRO A 134 -12.78 7.87 -4.53
CA PRO A 134 -14.16 8.28 -4.75
C PRO A 134 -15.16 7.46 -3.91
N ALA A 135 -16.31 8.06 -3.60
CA ALA A 135 -17.42 7.35 -2.95
C ALA A 135 -18.11 6.34 -3.88
N ALA A 136 -18.13 6.62 -5.18
CA ALA A 136 -18.72 5.74 -6.18
C ALA A 136 -17.68 4.76 -6.71
N PHE A 137 -18.09 3.52 -6.99
CA PHE A 137 -17.20 2.55 -7.63
C PHE A 137 -16.72 3.06 -8.99
N ALA A 138 -15.42 3.15 -9.17
CA ALA A 138 -14.79 3.50 -10.42
C ALA A 138 -13.96 2.32 -10.97
N PRO A 139 -13.84 2.17 -12.30
CA PRO A 139 -12.98 1.14 -12.88
C PRO A 139 -11.54 1.34 -12.42
N LEU A 140 -10.89 0.29 -11.92
CA LEU A 140 -9.49 0.37 -11.50
C LEU A 140 -8.56 0.77 -12.66
N GLY A 141 -8.84 0.33 -13.88
CA GLY A 141 -8.08 0.72 -15.08
C GLY A 141 -8.40 2.13 -15.61
N ALA A 142 -9.16 2.96 -14.88
CA ALA A 142 -9.43 4.33 -15.32
C ALA A 142 -8.19 5.23 -15.23
N LEU A 143 -7.34 5.03 -14.22
CA LEU A 143 -6.07 5.75 -14.08
C LEU A 143 -5.06 5.29 -15.12
N GLY A 144 -4.36 6.24 -15.72
CA GLY A 144 -3.20 5.99 -16.58
C GLY A 144 -1.90 5.89 -15.79
N ALA A 145 -0.93 5.11 -16.30
CA ALA A 145 0.38 4.97 -15.68
C ALA A 145 1.11 6.32 -15.55
N ASP A 146 1.02 7.17 -16.59
CA ASP A 146 1.63 8.51 -16.58
C ASP A 146 0.98 9.42 -15.53
N GLN A 147 -0.34 9.35 -15.38
CA GLN A 147 -1.06 10.11 -14.35
C GLN A 147 -0.61 9.71 -12.94
N VAL A 148 -0.47 8.42 -12.68
CA VAL A 148 0.01 7.92 -11.38
C VAL A 148 1.47 8.29 -11.15
N THR A 149 2.29 8.23 -12.19
CA THR A 149 3.70 8.66 -12.13
C THR A 149 3.81 10.12 -11.71
N GLU A 150 3.10 11.00 -12.40
CA GLU A 150 3.12 12.44 -12.13
C GLU A 150 2.55 12.76 -10.75
N LEU A 151 1.43 12.11 -10.37
CA LEU A 151 0.83 12.26 -9.07
C LEU A 151 1.82 11.95 -7.92
N ILE A 152 2.56 10.84 -8.04
CA ILE A 152 3.57 10.46 -7.04
C ILE A 152 4.71 11.47 -7.04
N THR A 153 5.16 11.94 -8.20
CA THR A 153 6.23 12.96 -8.32
C THR A 153 5.85 14.24 -7.59
N LEU A 154 4.66 14.76 -7.85
CA LEU A 154 4.15 15.96 -7.19
C LEU A 154 4.04 15.78 -5.66
N MET A 155 3.58 14.61 -5.22
CA MET A 155 3.49 14.31 -3.79
C MET A 155 4.87 14.16 -3.14
N GLN A 156 5.87 13.58 -3.84
CA GLN A 156 7.25 13.48 -3.35
C GLN A 156 7.92 14.84 -3.19
N ALA A 157 7.67 15.77 -4.11
CA ALA A 157 8.17 17.15 -4.01
C ALA A 157 7.56 17.90 -2.81
N ARG A 158 6.38 17.47 -2.36
CA ARG A 158 5.58 18.14 -1.32
C ARG A 158 5.78 17.56 0.07
N CYS A 159 6.03 16.25 0.17
CA CYS A 159 6.04 15.49 1.44
C CYS A 159 7.37 14.77 1.67
N ASP A 160 7.81 14.64 2.92
CA ASP A 160 8.96 13.82 3.31
C ASP A 160 8.68 12.31 3.13
N TYR A 161 7.44 11.91 3.30
CA TYR A 161 6.95 10.54 3.07
C TYR A 161 5.63 10.56 2.31
N VAL A 162 5.52 9.66 1.34
CA VAL A 162 4.28 9.41 0.58
C VAL A 162 3.88 7.95 0.80
N ILE A 163 2.76 7.73 1.47
CA ILE A 163 2.20 6.39 1.66
C ILE A 163 1.16 6.15 0.56
N VAL A 164 1.27 5.03 -0.13
CA VAL A 164 0.33 4.66 -1.20
C VAL A 164 -0.41 3.40 -0.79
N ASP A 165 -1.73 3.50 -0.57
CA ASP A 165 -2.59 2.33 -0.32
C ASP A 165 -3.00 1.72 -1.66
N LEU A 166 -2.52 0.51 -1.95
CA LEU A 166 -2.75 -0.20 -3.21
C LEU A 166 -4.01 -1.06 -3.14
N PRO A 167 -4.80 -1.16 -4.25
CA PRO A 167 -5.90 -2.11 -4.36
C PRO A 167 -5.41 -3.55 -4.36
N HIS A 168 -6.33 -4.49 -4.13
CA HIS A 168 -6.06 -5.92 -4.30
C HIS A 168 -6.20 -6.31 -5.79
N ALA A 169 -5.39 -5.71 -6.64
CA ALA A 169 -5.39 -5.96 -8.08
C ALA A 169 -4.00 -5.69 -8.68
N LEU A 170 -3.68 -6.41 -9.75
CA LEU A 170 -2.52 -6.15 -10.60
C LEU A 170 -3.02 -5.46 -11.87
N ILE A 171 -2.70 -4.19 -12.02
CA ILE A 171 -3.09 -3.31 -13.12
C ILE A 171 -1.89 -2.47 -13.54
N ASP A 172 -1.89 -1.98 -14.78
CA ASP A 172 -0.73 -1.37 -15.42
C ASP A 172 -0.12 -0.21 -14.63
N TRP A 173 -0.94 0.61 -13.98
CA TRP A 173 -0.46 1.75 -13.20
C TRP A 173 0.13 1.39 -11.82
N VAL A 174 0.13 0.12 -11.44
CA VAL A 174 0.87 -0.33 -10.23
C VAL A 174 2.37 -0.28 -10.48
N SER A 175 2.84 -0.56 -11.72
CA SER A 175 4.27 -0.52 -12.08
C SER A 175 4.96 0.80 -11.74
N PRO A 176 4.43 2.01 -12.09
CA PRO A 176 5.04 3.27 -11.66
C PRO A 176 5.08 3.46 -10.14
N VAL A 177 4.10 2.95 -9.39
CA VAL A 177 4.18 2.98 -7.93
C VAL A 177 5.35 2.14 -7.43
N LEU A 178 5.49 0.91 -7.94
CA LEU A 178 6.58 -0.01 -7.56
C LEU A 178 7.96 0.52 -7.98
N ALA A 179 8.05 1.23 -9.11
CA ALA A 179 9.29 1.82 -9.59
C ALA A 179 9.79 2.94 -8.67
N ARG A 180 8.89 3.70 -8.07
CA ARG A 180 9.22 4.83 -7.17
C ARG A 180 9.25 4.45 -5.70
N ALA A 181 8.64 3.33 -5.32
CA ALA A 181 8.60 2.89 -3.94
C ALA A 181 10.00 2.47 -3.46
N SER A 182 10.45 3.07 -2.36
CA SER A 182 11.65 2.64 -1.65
C SER A 182 11.40 1.39 -0.79
N LEU A 183 10.13 1.13 -0.46
CA LEU A 183 9.67 0.00 0.35
C LEU A 183 8.23 -0.33 0.02
N LEU A 184 7.90 -1.62 0.01
CA LEU A 184 6.54 -2.13 -0.03
C LEU A 184 6.26 -2.99 1.20
N TYR A 185 5.25 -2.62 1.98
CA TYR A 185 4.70 -3.49 3.00
C TYR A 185 3.60 -4.37 2.41
N LEU A 186 3.81 -5.69 2.40
CA LEU A 186 2.79 -6.66 2.00
C LEU A 186 2.11 -7.24 3.25
N VAL A 187 0.86 -6.84 3.47
CA VAL A 187 0.06 -7.30 4.61
C VAL A 187 -0.58 -8.65 4.32
N THR A 188 -0.35 -9.62 5.20
CA THR A 188 -0.89 -10.98 5.10
C THR A 188 -1.22 -11.54 6.49
N ASP A 189 -1.79 -12.76 6.54
CA ASP A 189 -1.86 -13.61 7.72
C ASP A 189 -1.21 -14.97 7.43
N LEU A 190 -1.25 -15.89 8.39
CA LEU A 190 -0.66 -17.22 8.21
C LEU A 190 -1.64 -18.27 7.63
N ALA A 191 -2.81 -17.87 7.15
CA ALA A 191 -3.70 -18.77 6.45
C ALA A 191 -3.08 -19.19 5.10
N VAL A 192 -3.17 -20.47 4.75
CA VAL A 192 -2.58 -20.99 3.52
C VAL A 192 -2.99 -20.21 2.27
N PRO A 193 -4.28 -19.87 2.05
CA PRO A 193 -4.67 -19.07 0.89
C PRO A 193 -4.00 -17.67 0.87
N SER A 194 -3.89 -17.01 2.03
CA SER A 194 -3.23 -15.69 2.15
C SER A 194 -1.74 -15.78 1.81
N LEU A 195 -1.05 -16.82 2.30
CA LEU A 195 0.37 -17.04 1.99
C LEU A 195 0.58 -17.34 0.50
N GLN A 196 -0.30 -18.13 -0.13
CA GLN A 196 -0.23 -18.40 -1.57
C GLN A 196 -0.41 -17.13 -2.40
N GLN A 197 -1.36 -16.27 -2.03
CA GLN A 197 -1.56 -14.99 -2.71
C GLN A 197 -0.39 -14.03 -2.45
N ALA A 198 0.09 -13.94 -1.20
CA ALA A 198 1.26 -13.14 -0.87
C ALA A 198 2.49 -13.55 -1.70
N ARG A 199 2.75 -14.86 -1.85
CA ARG A 199 3.84 -15.36 -2.69
C ARG A 199 3.70 -14.91 -4.15
N ARG A 200 2.51 -15.08 -4.73
CA ARG A 200 2.24 -14.64 -6.12
C ARG A 200 2.46 -13.14 -6.31
N LEU A 201 2.03 -12.32 -5.33
CA LEU A 201 2.24 -10.87 -5.38
C LEU A 201 3.72 -10.52 -5.27
N ILE A 202 4.47 -11.17 -4.37
CA ILE A 202 5.93 -10.97 -4.25
C ILE A 202 6.62 -11.27 -5.57
N ASP A 203 6.27 -12.40 -6.22
CA ASP A 203 6.88 -12.79 -7.48
C ASP A 203 6.54 -11.76 -8.58
N ALA A 204 5.27 -11.33 -8.70
CA ALA A 204 4.83 -10.34 -9.67
C ALA A 204 5.50 -8.97 -9.45
N TYR A 205 5.54 -8.49 -8.21
CA TYR A 205 6.18 -7.19 -7.89
C TYR A 205 7.68 -7.20 -8.14
N ARG A 206 8.34 -8.34 -7.94
CA ARG A 206 9.76 -8.51 -8.26
C ARG A 206 10.03 -8.57 -9.77
N GLU A 207 9.11 -9.11 -10.56
CA GLU A 207 9.22 -9.05 -12.03
C GLU A 207 9.20 -7.61 -12.53
N GLU A 208 8.42 -6.73 -11.88
CA GLU A 208 8.34 -5.30 -12.21
C GLU A 208 9.57 -4.51 -11.72
N ASN A 209 9.99 -4.73 -10.48
CA ASN A 209 11.14 -4.05 -9.88
C ASN A 209 11.97 -4.99 -8.99
N LEU A 210 13.10 -5.47 -9.51
CA LEU A 210 14.01 -6.38 -8.79
C LEU A 210 14.65 -5.76 -7.54
N ALA A 211 14.79 -4.43 -7.51
CA ALA A 211 15.43 -3.71 -6.42
C ALA A 211 14.44 -3.29 -5.32
N LEU A 212 13.13 -3.45 -5.55
CA LEU A 212 12.12 -3.09 -4.56
C LEU A 212 12.29 -3.91 -3.28
N GLU A 213 12.48 -3.21 -2.17
CA GLU A 213 12.44 -3.82 -0.84
C GLU A 213 10.99 -4.20 -0.50
N ILE A 214 10.73 -5.50 -0.32
CA ILE A 214 9.41 -6.00 0.07
C ILE A 214 9.50 -6.61 1.44
N GLU A 215 8.80 -6.03 2.41
CA GLU A 215 8.70 -6.51 3.78
C GLU A 215 7.29 -7.07 4.05
N VAL A 216 7.25 -8.28 4.62
CA VAL A 216 5.99 -8.94 4.96
C VAL A 216 5.55 -8.52 6.35
N VAL A 217 4.31 -8.05 6.44
CA VAL A 217 3.64 -7.71 7.70
C VAL A 217 2.57 -8.73 8.00
N VAL A 218 2.80 -9.56 9.03
CA VAL A 218 1.83 -10.57 9.49
C VAL A 218 0.85 -9.91 10.44
N ASN A 219 -0.41 -9.78 10.00
CA ASN A 219 -1.48 -9.20 10.81
C ASN A 219 -2.24 -10.25 11.62
N HIS A 220 -2.99 -9.82 12.63
CA HIS A 220 -3.80 -10.63 13.55
C HIS A 220 -2.99 -11.61 14.39
N GLN A 221 -1.69 -11.39 14.55
CA GLN A 221 -0.83 -12.25 15.35
C GLN A 221 0.26 -11.46 16.08
N SER A 222 0.49 -11.83 17.34
CA SER A 222 1.60 -11.29 18.12
C SER A 222 2.93 -11.91 17.66
N ARG A 223 4.01 -11.14 17.79
CA ARG A 223 5.36 -11.65 17.55
C ARG A 223 5.65 -12.86 18.45
N PRO A 224 6.02 -14.00 17.88
CA PRO A 224 6.31 -15.18 18.68
C PRO A 224 7.63 -15.06 19.44
N LEU A 225 7.70 -15.60 20.64
CA LEU A 225 8.98 -15.72 21.38
C LEU A 225 9.90 -16.75 20.72
N MET A 226 9.31 -17.86 20.23
CA MET A 226 10.00 -18.85 19.42
C MET A 226 9.16 -19.14 18.17
N ARG A 227 9.83 -19.25 17.01
CA ARG A 227 9.15 -19.56 15.75
C ARG A 227 8.56 -20.97 15.79
N SER A 228 7.25 -21.08 15.62
CA SER A 228 6.58 -22.35 15.44
C SER A 228 6.93 -22.97 14.08
N ARG A 229 6.65 -24.27 13.91
CA ARG A 229 6.80 -24.94 12.62
C ARG A 229 6.01 -24.23 11.50
N LEU A 230 4.76 -23.82 11.78
CA LEU A 230 3.92 -23.08 10.83
C LEU A 230 4.58 -21.78 10.37
N GLN A 231 5.17 -21.03 11.28
CA GLN A 231 5.84 -19.76 10.95
C GLN A 231 7.12 -19.98 10.14
N GLN A 232 7.87 -21.06 10.43
CA GLN A 232 9.04 -21.44 9.64
C GLN A 232 8.65 -21.87 8.22
N GLU A 233 7.58 -22.66 8.08
CA GLU A 233 7.03 -23.07 6.79
C GLU A 233 6.49 -21.87 6.00
N ALA A 234 5.81 -20.93 6.67
CA ALA A 234 5.34 -19.69 6.04
C ALA A 234 6.49 -18.82 5.53
N ALA A 235 7.53 -18.61 6.35
CA ALA A 235 8.72 -17.85 5.93
C ALA A 235 9.41 -18.50 4.72
N LYS A 236 9.51 -19.84 4.72
CA LYS A 236 10.06 -20.62 3.60
C LYS A 236 9.17 -20.50 2.34
N ALA A 237 7.85 -20.59 2.49
CA ALA A 237 6.91 -20.49 1.37
C ALA A 237 6.96 -19.10 0.71
N LEU A 238 7.14 -18.05 1.50
CA LEU A 238 7.26 -16.67 1.01
C LEU A 238 8.68 -16.32 0.55
N ASP A 239 9.67 -17.16 0.87
CA ASP A 239 11.11 -16.85 0.67
C ASP A 239 11.47 -15.50 1.29
N ARG A 240 10.96 -15.25 2.50
CA ARG A 240 11.09 -14.00 3.25
C ARG A 240 11.09 -14.22 4.74
N ASP A 241 11.83 -13.36 5.45
CA ASP A 241 11.71 -13.29 6.90
C ASP A 241 10.39 -12.65 7.31
N LEU A 242 9.75 -13.25 8.32
CA LEU A 242 8.58 -12.68 8.96
C LEU A 242 9.03 -11.83 10.15
N SER A 243 9.43 -10.59 9.88
CA SER A 243 9.99 -9.68 10.89
C SER A 243 8.96 -8.77 11.54
N HIS A 244 7.85 -8.51 10.84
CA HIS A 244 6.83 -7.56 11.29
C HIS A 244 5.52 -8.28 11.65
N TRP A 245 5.04 -8.00 12.86
CA TRP A 245 3.88 -8.64 13.44
C TRP A 245 2.95 -7.60 14.04
N LEU A 246 1.70 -7.62 13.63
CA LEU A 246 0.65 -6.77 14.16
C LEU A 246 -0.28 -7.63 15.02
N PRO A 247 -0.25 -7.42 16.35
CA PRO A 247 -1.13 -8.15 17.25
C PRO A 247 -2.60 -7.88 16.94
N ASP A 248 -3.45 -8.88 17.17
CA ASP A 248 -4.89 -8.72 17.03
C ASP A 248 -5.43 -7.82 18.17
N ASP A 249 -6.10 -6.74 17.80
CA ASP A 249 -6.82 -5.85 18.71
C ASP A 249 -8.09 -5.33 18.01
N PRO A 250 -9.08 -6.21 17.80
CA PRO A 250 -10.27 -5.88 17.03
C PRO A 250 -11.11 -4.80 17.68
N ARG A 251 -11.03 -4.65 19.01
CA ARG A 251 -11.74 -3.60 19.74
C ARG A 251 -11.18 -2.23 19.42
N ALA A 252 -9.86 -2.06 19.56
CA ALA A 252 -9.22 -0.79 19.29
C ALA A 252 -9.30 -0.44 17.80
N ALA A 253 -9.12 -1.44 16.91
CA ALA A 253 -9.21 -1.23 15.48
C ALA A 253 -10.61 -0.78 15.04
N ARG A 254 -11.67 -1.42 15.55
CA ARG A 254 -13.05 -1.03 15.27
C ARG A 254 -13.37 0.34 15.83
N GLU A 255 -13.04 0.61 17.10
CA GLU A 255 -13.31 1.91 17.71
C GLU A 255 -12.61 3.05 16.96
N ALA A 256 -11.37 2.84 16.50
CA ALA A 256 -10.64 3.81 15.70
C ALA A 256 -11.33 4.06 14.35
N ALA A 257 -11.73 2.99 13.65
CA ALA A 257 -12.43 3.09 12.38
C ALA A 257 -13.81 3.76 12.52
N ASP A 258 -14.61 3.38 13.53
CA ASP A 258 -15.94 3.94 13.77
C ASP A 258 -15.89 5.45 14.13
N ARG A 259 -14.78 5.91 14.69
CA ARG A 259 -14.55 7.33 15.01
C ARG A 259 -13.78 8.11 13.95
N GLY A 260 -13.31 7.46 12.90
CA GLY A 260 -12.47 8.09 11.87
C GLY A 260 -11.19 8.70 12.44
N VAL A 261 -10.50 8.01 13.35
CA VAL A 261 -9.27 8.52 13.97
C VAL A 261 -8.18 7.45 14.01
N PRO A 262 -6.90 7.82 13.95
CA PRO A 262 -5.80 6.87 14.08
C PRO A 262 -5.84 6.09 15.40
N LEU A 263 -5.38 4.84 15.39
CA LEU A 263 -5.29 3.95 16.56
C LEU A 263 -4.62 4.61 17.78
N ALA A 264 -3.61 5.44 17.54
CA ALA A 264 -2.90 6.14 18.60
C ALA A 264 -3.78 7.13 19.39
N ARG A 265 -4.91 7.57 18.83
CA ARG A 265 -5.88 8.44 19.50
C ARG A 265 -6.82 7.65 20.43
N ILE A 266 -7.08 6.38 20.11
CA ILE A 266 -7.95 5.49 20.92
C ILE A 266 -7.13 4.73 21.95
N GLY A 267 -6.03 4.12 21.53
CA GLY A 267 -5.28 3.18 22.37
C GLY A 267 -3.78 3.29 22.23
N ARG A 268 -3.15 4.38 22.69
CA ARG A 268 -1.68 4.52 22.70
C ARG A 268 -0.95 3.36 23.37
N ARG A 269 -1.60 2.65 24.31
CA ARG A 269 -1.04 1.51 25.03
C ARG A 269 -1.35 0.17 24.38
N SER A 270 -2.22 0.12 23.37
CA SER A 270 -2.53 -1.10 22.62
C SER A 270 -1.27 -1.70 22.02
N ALA A 271 -1.17 -3.02 22.04
CA ALA A 271 -0.04 -3.72 21.45
C ALA A 271 0.03 -3.49 19.92
N LEU A 272 -1.12 -3.40 19.26
CA LEU A 272 -1.24 -3.08 17.84
C LEU A 272 -0.70 -1.68 17.53
N SER A 273 -1.13 -0.65 18.29
CA SER A 273 -0.63 0.72 18.11
C SER A 273 0.88 0.81 18.31
N LYS A 274 1.42 0.10 19.31
CA LYS A 274 2.87 0.05 19.56
C LYS A 274 3.63 -0.67 18.45
N ALA A 275 3.06 -1.74 17.88
CA ALA A 275 3.69 -2.47 16.79
C ALA A 275 3.82 -1.57 15.55
N ILE A 276 2.76 -0.84 15.17
CA ILE A 276 2.81 0.11 14.04
C ILE A 276 3.77 1.28 14.32
N ALA A 277 3.77 1.80 15.55
CA ALA A 277 4.76 2.81 15.95
C ALA A 277 6.20 2.29 15.85
N GLY A 278 6.42 1.00 16.10
CA GLY A 278 7.70 0.33 15.90
C GLY A 278 8.13 0.28 14.43
N LEU A 279 7.21 -0.01 13.50
CA LEU A 279 7.46 0.04 12.05
C LEU A 279 7.89 1.44 11.61
N ALA A 280 7.13 2.46 11.99
CA ALA A 280 7.47 3.85 11.68
C ALA A 280 8.84 4.25 12.22
N LYS A 281 9.16 3.89 13.47
CA LYS A 281 10.46 4.17 14.08
C LYS A 281 11.61 3.47 13.34
N GLY A 282 11.42 2.22 12.95
CA GLY A 282 12.39 1.46 12.15
C GLY A 282 12.69 2.18 10.84
N ARG A 283 11.64 2.61 10.13
CA ARG A 283 11.78 3.34 8.87
C ARG A 283 12.51 4.67 9.03
N LEU A 284 12.16 5.46 10.05
CA LEU A 284 12.85 6.71 10.33
C LEU A 284 14.34 6.52 10.63
N ALA A 285 14.71 5.44 11.31
CA ALA A 285 16.11 5.13 11.60
C ALA A 285 16.87 4.72 10.34
N GLN A 286 16.25 3.94 9.44
CA GLN A 286 16.85 3.56 8.15
C GLN A 286 17.06 4.77 7.23
N SER A 287 16.07 5.68 7.14
CA SER A 287 16.20 6.93 6.38
C SER A 287 17.35 7.79 6.88
N ALA A 288 17.44 7.98 8.19
CA ALA A 288 18.54 8.75 8.79
C ALA A 288 19.92 8.13 8.55
N ALA A 289 20.01 6.79 8.43
CA ALA A 289 21.27 6.09 8.15
C ALA A 289 21.70 6.19 6.68
N ARG A 290 20.76 6.41 5.75
CA ARG A 290 21.04 6.61 4.31
C ARG A 290 21.48 8.05 3.99
N SER A 291 21.05 9.02 4.82
CA SER A 291 21.39 10.46 4.66
C SER A 291 22.70 10.86 5.32
N ASN A 292 23.41 9.95 6.00
CA ASN A 292 24.75 10.13 6.60
C ASN A 292 25.81 9.34 5.81
#